data_b181a43fe880ba16683a38d435ea3fd1
#
_entry.id   b181a43fe880ba16683a38d435ea3fd1
#
_cell.length_a   1.000
_cell.length_b   1.000
_cell.length_c   1.000
_cell.angle_alpha   90.00
_cell.angle_beta   90.00
_cell.angle_gamma   90.00
#
_symmetry.space_group_name_H-M   'P 1'
#
loop_
_entity.id
_entity.type
_entity.pdbx_description
1 polymer ?
#
loop_
_entity_poly.entity_id
_entity_poly.type
_entity_poly.pdbx_seq_one_letter_code
_entity_poly.pdbx_strand_id
1 'polypeptide(L)'
;MPLELIGGLFAERFGGATPVLALHGWGRDRRDWAAVLAATGGLALDLPGFGASPPPAEAVGAAGYAVLAEPALEAFGGPVVVVGHSFGGRVAVHLAVRRPDKVRALVLAGVPLVRLSGARARVSPRYRALRLARRLRLVPERTLEEARRRHGSADYRAASGVMRQVLVRVVGESYEEQLAALACPVHLVWGEDDRVVPPAVATRALTLIRSGKLTLLPGVGHDVITQAPEVVAAAVGEHLPGPAGDAS
;
A
#
# COMPACT_ATOMS: atom_id res chain seq x y z
N MET A 1 -14.11 -18.76 -0.85
CA MET A 1 -14.27 -18.67 -2.31
C MET A 1 -13.04 -19.24 -3.00
N PRO A 2 -13.11 -19.71 -4.27
CA PRO A 2 -11.93 -20.23 -4.96
C PRO A 2 -10.92 -19.10 -5.20
N LEU A 3 -9.64 -19.45 -5.12
CA LEU A 3 -8.55 -18.55 -5.48
C LEU A 3 -8.43 -18.44 -6.99
N GLU A 4 -8.29 -17.23 -7.49
CA GLU A 4 -7.98 -16.93 -8.88
C GLU A 4 -6.46 -16.70 -9.04
N LEU A 5 -5.90 -17.08 -10.19
CA LEU A 5 -4.51 -16.74 -10.54
C LEU A 5 -4.55 -15.69 -11.65
N ILE A 6 -4.05 -14.49 -11.34
CA ILE A 6 -4.08 -13.34 -12.26
C ILE A 6 -2.66 -12.79 -12.39
N GLY A 7 -2.10 -12.84 -13.60
CA GLY A 7 -0.72 -12.37 -13.83
C GLY A 7 0.34 -13.08 -12.97
N GLY A 8 0.09 -14.33 -12.54
CA GLY A 8 0.98 -15.08 -11.65
C GLY A 8 0.79 -14.79 -10.17
N LEU A 9 -0.18 -13.95 -9.79
CA LEU A 9 -0.52 -13.63 -8.41
C LEU A 9 -1.86 -14.25 -8.02
N PHE A 10 -1.99 -14.67 -6.77
CA PHE A 10 -3.23 -15.18 -6.24
C PHE A 10 -4.17 -14.05 -5.80
N ALA A 11 -5.44 -14.22 -6.08
CA ALA A 11 -6.49 -13.27 -5.74
C ALA A 11 -7.74 -14.00 -5.25
N GLU A 12 -8.60 -13.28 -4.53
CA GLU A 12 -9.90 -13.76 -4.09
C GLU A 12 -10.97 -12.73 -4.47
N ARG A 13 -12.05 -13.22 -5.12
CA ARG A 13 -13.16 -12.37 -5.54
C ARG A 13 -14.29 -12.43 -4.53
N PHE A 14 -14.81 -11.27 -4.17
CA PHE A 14 -15.92 -11.07 -3.26
C PHE A 14 -17.11 -10.49 -4.03
N GLY A 15 -18.27 -11.11 -3.89
CA GLY A 15 -19.48 -10.66 -4.58
C GLY A 15 -19.39 -10.80 -6.10
N GLY A 16 -20.08 -9.89 -6.81
CA GLY A 16 -20.11 -9.85 -8.27
C GLY A 16 -18.88 -9.17 -8.89
N ALA A 17 -19.01 -8.70 -10.15
CA ALA A 17 -17.95 -8.04 -10.90
C ALA A 17 -17.76 -6.55 -10.52
N THR A 18 -17.90 -6.20 -9.24
CA THR A 18 -17.71 -4.82 -8.78
C THR A 18 -16.27 -4.38 -9.06
N PRO A 19 -16.07 -3.20 -9.68
CA PRO A 19 -14.75 -2.75 -10.12
C PRO A 19 -13.92 -2.18 -8.97
N VAL A 20 -13.55 -3.03 -8.00
CA VAL A 20 -12.70 -2.72 -6.86
C VAL A 20 -11.53 -3.68 -6.82
N LEU A 21 -10.30 -3.14 -6.78
CA LEU A 21 -9.07 -3.87 -6.56
C LEU A 21 -8.49 -3.50 -5.20
N ALA A 22 -8.32 -4.47 -4.30
CA ALA A 22 -7.84 -4.28 -2.94
C ALA A 22 -6.42 -4.83 -2.73
N LEU A 23 -5.52 -3.99 -2.16
CA LEU A 23 -4.11 -4.26 -1.97
C LEU A 23 -3.73 -4.13 -0.48
N HIS A 24 -3.29 -5.23 0.13
CA HIS A 24 -3.02 -5.35 1.56
C HIS A 24 -1.68 -4.71 2.01
N GLY A 25 -1.50 -4.56 3.33
CA GLY A 25 -0.29 -4.06 3.95
C GLY A 25 0.87 -5.07 3.96
N TRP A 26 2.06 -4.63 4.39
CA TRP A 26 3.23 -5.49 4.56
C TRP A 26 2.98 -6.61 5.58
N GLY A 27 3.40 -7.82 5.26
CA GLY A 27 3.25 -8.99 6.14
C GLY A 27 1.82 -9.51 6.26
N ARG A 28 0.90 -9.00 5.46
CA ARG A 28 -0.53 -9.36 5.45
C ARG A 28 -0.89 -10.05 4.13
N ASP A 29 -2.16 -10.30 3.91
CA ASP A 29 -2.66 -10.92 2.67
C ASP A 29 -4.08 -10.46 2.33
N ARG A 30 -4.63 -10.97 1.23
CA ARG A 30 -5.96 -10.65 0.70
C ARG A 30 -7.10 -10.77 1.72
N ARG A 31 -6.96 -11.65 2.74
CA ARG A 31 -8.02 -11.93 3.75
C ARG A 31 -8.34 -10.72 4.62
N ASP A 32 -7.42 -9.77 4.75
CA ASP A 32 -7.64 -8.53 5.48
C ASP A 32 -8.79 -7.70 4.90
N TRP A 33 -9.08 -7.88 3.62
CA TRP A 33 -10.11 -7.15 2.91
C TRP A 33 -11.50 -7.77 3.00
N ALA A 34 -11.65 -8.92 3.67
CA ALA A 34 -12.90 -9.67 3.69
C ALA A 34 -14.09 -8.83 4.18
N ALA A 35 -13.94 -8.06 5.27
CA ALA A 35 -15.01 -7.23 5.82
C ALA A 35 -15.38 -6.06 4.89
N VAL A 36 -14.41 -5.38 4.31
CA VAL A 36 -14.63 -4.28 3.36
C VAL A 36 -15.29 -4.79 2.09
N LEU A 37 -14.76 -5.87 1.50
CA LEU A 37 -15.26 -6.41 0.23
C LEU A 37 -16.54 -7.23 0.37
N ALA A 38 -16.91 -7.67 1.57
CA ALA A 38 -18.25 -8.20 1.82
C ALA A 38 -19.34 -7.15 1.57
N ALA A 39 -19.04 -5.88 1.84
CA ALA A 39 -19.98 -4.77 1.63
C ALA A 39 -19.92 -4.19 0.20
N THR A 40 -18.75 -4.13 -0.42
CA THR A 40 -18.57 -3.47 -1.73
C THR A 40 -18.50 -4.44 -2.90
N GLY A 41 -18.11 -5.68 -2.66
CA GLY A 41 -17.62 -6.58 -3.70
C GLY A 41 -16.20 -6.20 -4.13
N GLY A 42 -15.63 -6.96 -5.06
CA GLY A 42 -14.32 -6.68 -5.65
C GLY A 42 -13.35 -7.84 -5.63
N LEU A 43 -12.08 -7.54 -5.90
CA LEU A 43 -10.97 -8.48 -5.98
C LEU A 43 -9.88 -8.08 -4.98
N ALA A 44 -9.54 -8.97 -4.05
CA ALA A 44 -8.40 -8.81 -3.16
C ALA A 44 -7.20 -9.60 -3.68
N LEU A 45 -6.06 -8.94 -3.86
CA LEU A 45 -4.84 -9.51 -4.40
C LEU A 45 -3.85 -9.84 -3.28
N ASP A 46 -3.24 -11.03 -3.31
CA ASP A 46 -2.01 -11.30 -2.58
C ASP A 46 -0.83 -10.67 -3.34
N LEU A 47 -0.23 -9.65 -2.78
CA LEU A 47 0.95 -9.02 -3.37
C LEU A 47 2.14 -9.99 -3.40
N PRO A 48 3.11 -9.85 -4.34
CA PRO A 48 4.26 -10.75 -4.46
C PRO A 48 5.00 -10.97 -3.14
N GLY A 49 5.18 -12.24 -2.76
CA GLY A 49 5.84 -12.65 -1.52
C GLY A 49 4.96 -12.67 -0.28
N PHE A 50 3.65 -12.50 -0.45
CA PHE A 50 2.66 -12.56 0.63
C PHE A 50 1.52 -13.51 0.28
N GLY A 51 0.83 -14.00 1.32
CA GLY A 51 -0.27 -14.94 1.15
C GLY A 51 0.13 -16.17 0.36
N ALA A 52 -0.56 -16.44 -0.74
CA ALA A 52 -0.26 -17.54 -1.66
C ALA A 52 0.64 -17.12 -2.85
N SER A 53 0.86 -15.82 -3.06
CA SER A 53 1.65 -15.31 -4.18
C SER A 53 3.16 -15.51 -3.98
N PRO A 54 3.89 -16.00 -5.02
CA PRO A 54 5.33 -16.18 -4.92
C PRO A 54 6.06 -14.84 -4.72
N PRO A 55 7.24 -14.85 -4.08
CA PRO A 55 8.06 -13.65 -3.98
C PRO A 55 8.54 -13.18 -5.36
N PRO A 56 8.84 -11.88 -5.52
CA PRO A 56 9.41 -11.38 -6.76
C PRO A 56 10.79 -12.00 -7.00
N ALA A 57 11.16 -12.21 -8.27
CA ALA A 57 12.43 -12.81 -8.65
C ALA A 57 13.64 -12.00 -8.14
N GLU A 58 13.49 -10.68 -8.10
CA GLU A 58 14.49 -9.76 -7.57
C GLU A 58 13.87 -8.70 -6.66
N ALA A 59 14.71 -8.03 -5.86
CA ALA A 59 14.23 -6.97 -4.99
C ALA A 59 13.81 -5.75 -5.80
N VAL A 60 12.53 -5.40 -5.74
CA VAL A 60 11.94 -4.21 -6.37
C VAL A 60 11.32 -3.29 -5.32
N GLY A 61 11.10 -2.02 -5.66
CA GLY A 61 10.34 -1.07 -4.86
C GLY A 61 8.84 -1.13 -5.16
N ALA A 62 8.06 -0.20 -4.58
CA ALA A 62 6.62 -0.15 -4.80
C ALA A 62 6.24 0.05 -6.28
N ALA A 63 7.05 0.76 -7.06
CA ALA A 63 6.88 0.87 -8.51
C ALA A 63 6.98 -0.49 -9.23
N GLY A 64 7.93 -1.34 -8.82
CA GLY A 64 8.04 -2.70 -9.37
C GLY A 64 6.87 -3.60 -8.95
N TYR A 65 6.38 -3.45 -7.72
CA TYR A 65 5.15 -4.13 -7.27
C TYR A 65 3.93 -3.70 -8.09
N ALA A 66 3.85 -2.42 -8.47
CA ALA A 66 2.78 -1.93 -9.35
C ALA A 66 2.83 -2.62 -10.72
N VAL A 67 4.03 -2.82 -11.30
CA VAL A 67 4.18 -3.57 -12.57
C VAL A 67 3.69 -5.01 -12.41
N LEU A 68 4.04 -5.68 -11.32
CA LEU A 68 3.63 -7.07 -11.06
C LEU A 68 2.12 -7.20 -10.78
N ALA A 69 1.50 -6.19 -10.18
CA ALA A 69 0.06 -6.16 -9.88
C ALA A 69 -0.80 -5.61 -11.04
N GLU A 70 -0.20 -4.94 -12.03
CA GLU A 70 -0.92 -4.31 -13.16
C GLU A 70 -1.86 -5.27 -13.92
N PRO A 71 -1.53 -6.56 -14.15
CA PRO A 71 -2.44 -7.51 -14.79
C PRO A 71 -3.78 -7.67 -14.07
N ALA A 72 -3.84 -7.39 -12.74
CA ALA A 72 -5.09 -7.46 -12.01
C ALA A 72 -6.11 -6.39 -12.42
N LEU A 73 -5.67 -5.28 -13.02
CA LEU A 73 -6.56 -4.26 -13.57
C LEU A 73 -7.32 -4.77 -14.80
N GLU A 74 -6.75 -5.71 -15.53
CA GLU A 74 -7.39 -6.28 -16.74
C GLU A 74 -8.47 -7.33 -16.40
N ALA A 75 -8.56 -7.75 -15.13
CA ALA A 75 -9.65 -8.62 -14.67
C ALA A 75 -11.01 -7.91 -14.62
N PHE A 76 -11.04 -6.61 -14.94
CA PHE A 76 -12.25 -5.78 -14.94
C PHE A 76 -12.51 -5.21 -16.34
N GLY A 77 -13.80 -5.08 -16.68
CA GLY A 77 -14.24 -4.57 -17.99
C GLY A 77 -14.07 -3.05 -18.18
N GLY A 78 -13.61 -2.31 -17.16
CA GLY A 78 -13.45 -0.86 -17.19
C GLY A 78 -12.58 -0.36 -16.05
N PRO A 79 -12.52 0.99 -15.85
CA PRO A 79 -11.72 1.58 -14.77
C PRO A 79 -12.22 1.19 -13.39
N VAL A 80 -11.28 0.88 -12.48
CA VAL A 80 -11.52 0.36 -11.14
C VAL A 80 -11.22 1.37 -10.04
N VAL A 81 -11.86 1.23 -8.90
CA VAL A 81 -11.41 1.85 -7.65
C VAL A 81 -10.31 0.96 -7.07
N VAL A 82 -9.12 1.50 -6.87
CA VAL A 82 -8.04 0.77 -6.19
C VAL A 82 -8.00 1.20 -4.73
N VAL A 83 -8.21 0.24 -3.83
CA VAL A 83 -8.10 0.49 -2.38
C VAL A 83 -6.83 -0.16 -1.85
N GLY A 84 -6.02 0.61 -1.11
CA GLY A 84 -4.74 0.13 -0.60
C GLY A 84 -4.49 0.50 0.86
N HIS A 85 -4.05 -0.48 1.65
CA HIS A 85 -3.62 -0.28 3.03
C HIS A 85 -2.10 -0.26 3.13
N SER A 86 -1.55 0.72 3.84
CA SER A 86 -0.12 0.79 4.18
C SER A 86 0.78 0.53 2.96
N PHE A 87 1.49 -0.59 2.88
CA PHE A 87 2.32 -0.96 1.73
C PHE A 87 1.53 -1.07 0.42
N GLY A 88 0.35 -1.69 0.45
CA GLY A 88 -0.53 -1.81 -0.73
C GLY A 88 -0.98 -0.46 -1.28
N GLY A 89 -1.12 0.55 -0.41
CA GLY A 89 -1.43 1.92 -0.85
C GLY A 89 -0.29 2.58 -1.63
N ARG A 90 0.97 2.26 -1.30
CA ARG A 90 2.14 2.71 -2.10
C ARG A 90 2.12 2.11 -3.50
N VAL A 91 1.76 0.82 -3.59
CA VAL A 91 1.59 0.12 -4.88
C VAL A 91 0.43 0.75 -5.67
N ALA A 92 -0.69 1.03 -5.00
CA ALA A 92 -1.87 1.67 -5.61
C ALA A 92 -1.55 3.04 -6.23
N VAL A 93 -0.75 3.87 -5.54
CA VAL A 93 -0.30 5.17 -6.08
C VAL A 93 0.47 4.99 -7.40
N HIS A 94 1.41 4.04 -7.46
CA HIS A 94 2.14 3.77 -8.69
C HIS A 94 1.25 3.18 -9.79
N LEU A 95 0.29 2.32 -9.46
CA LEU A 95 -0.70 1.81 -10.43
C LEU A 95 -1.48 2.94 -11.06
N ALA A 96 -1.98 3.89 -10.25
CA ALA A 96 -2.78 5.02 -10.76
C ALA A 96 -1.97 5.96 -11.65
N VAL A 97 -0.69 6.20 -11.33
CA VAL A 97 0.19 7.01 -12.19
C VAL A 97 0.53 6.29 -13.50
N ARG A 98 0.73 4.96 -13.46
CA ARG A 98 1.05 4.16 -14.64
C ARG A 98 -0.12 3.92 -15.56
N ARG A 99 -1.31 3.70 -15.00
CA ARG A 99 -2.55 3.33 -15.69
C ARG A 99 -3.70 4.27 -15.32
N PRO A 100 -3.56 5.57 -15.66
CA PRO A 100 -4.63 6.54 -15.40
C PRO A 100 -5.92 6.22 -16.16
N ASP A 101 -5.83 5.43 -17.25
CA ASP A 101 -6.97 4.90 -18.02
C ASP A 101 -7.74 3.80 -17.29
N LYS A 102 -7.08 3.09 -16.37
CA LYS A 102 -7.64 1.94 -15.64
C LYS A 102 -7.98 2.22 -14.18
N VAL A 103 -7.50 3.31 -13.61
CA VAL A 103 -7.76 3.65 -12.21
C VAL A 103 -8.73 4.83 -12.12
N ARG A 104 -9.96 4.54 -11.72
CA ARG A 104 -11.04 5.51 -11.53
C ARG A 104 -10.83 6.42 -10.33
N ALA A 105 -10.42 5.83 -9.21
CA ALA A 105 -10.14 6.52 -7.95
C ALA A 105 -9.22 5.68 -7.07
N LEU A 106 -8.58 6.34 -6.09
CA LEU A 106 -7.82 5.71 -5.03
C LEU A 106 -8.50 5.90 -3.67
N VAL A 107 -8.57 4.82 -2.87
CA VAL A 107 -8.86 4.88 -1.43
C VAL A 107 -7.62 4.39 -0.69
N LEU A 108 -6.99 5.25 0.10
CA LEU A 108 -5.70 4.99 0.73
C LEU A 108 -5.83 5.03 2.26
N ALA A 109 -5.60 3.89 2.93
CA ALA A 109 -5.71 3.74 4.37
C ALA A 109 -4.33 3.57 5.02
N GLY A 110 -3.94 4.47 5.93
CA GLY A 110 -2.70 4.36 6.72
C GLY A 110 -1.41 4.28 5.88
N VAL A 111 -1.31 4.97 4.76
CA VAL A 111 -0.22 4.81 3.77
C VAL A 111 0.94 5.77 4.05
N PRO A 112 2.19 5.29 4.21
CA PRO A 112 3.35 6.16 4.40
C PRO A 112 3.77 6.84 3.08
N LEU A 113 3.05 7.90 2.72
CA LEU A 113 3.12 8.61 1.43
C LEU A 113 4.25 9.64 1.35
N VAL A 114 4.49 10.36 2.44
CA VAL A 114 5.48 11.44 2.48
C VAL A 114 6.34 11.35 3.72
N ARG A 115 7.52 11.94 3.67
CA ARG A 115 8.40 12.07 4.83
C ARG A 115 8.13 13.41 5.51
N LEU A 116 7.76 13.36 6.79
CA LEU A 116 7.62 14.57 7.58
C LEU A 116 9.00 15.15 7.92
N SER A 117 9.18 16.44 7.67
CA SER A 117 10.38 17.17 8.08
C SER A 117 10.50 17.14 9.61
N GLY A 118 11.62 16.66 10.13
CA GLY A 118 11.83 16.52 11.59
C GLY A 118 11.53 15.14 12.16
N ALA A 119 10.75 14.29 11.50
CA ALA A 119 10.50 12.88 11.87
C ALA A 119 11.68 11.97 11.45
N ARG A 120 12.92 12.40 11.66
CA ARG A 120 14.04 11.45 11.62
C ARG A 120 13.87 10.52 12.80
N ALA A 121 13.44 9.27 12.54
CA ALA A 121 13.67 8.21 13.51
C ALA A 121 15.07 8.44 14.07
N ARG A 122 15.19 8.52 15.40
CA ARG A 122 16.50 8.75 16.07
C ARG A 122 17.39 7.55 15.77
N VAL A 123 17.92 7.53 14.54
CA VAL A 123 18.93 6.55 14.12
C VAL A 123 20.12 6.74 15.04
N SER A 124 20.45 5.73 15.84
CA SER A 124 21.53 5.83 16.81
C SER A 124 22.81 6.30 16.13
N PRO A 125 23.63 7.17 16.78
CA PRO A 125 24.90 7.63 16.21
C PRO A 125 25.80 6.46 15.79
N ARG A 126 25.77 5.37 16.54
CA ARG A 126 26.51 4.13 16.24
C ARG A 126 26.07 3.50 14.93
N TYR A 127 24.77 3.44 14.67
CA TYR A 127 24.25 2.90 13.40
C TYR A 127 24.56 3.82 12.22
N ARG A 128 24.57 5.15 12.42
CA ARG A 128 25.01 6.12 11.39
C ARG A 128 26.48 5.92 11.05
N ALA A 129 27.35 5.79 12.06
CA ALA A 129 28.78 5.52 11.88
C ALA A 129 28.99 4.19 11.15
N LEU A 130 28.24 3.14 11.50
CA LEU A 130 28.32 1.83 10.84
C LEU A 130 27.91 1.90 9.37
N ARG A 131 26.86 2.66 9.04
CA ARG A 131 26.46 2.90 7.64
C ARG A 131 27.53 3.63 6.84
N LEU A 132 28.18 4.63 7.45
CA LEU A 132 29.29 5.36 6.83
C LEU A 132 30.48 4.44 6.61
N ALA A 133 30.90 3.68 7.63
CA ALA A 133 31.98 2.70 7.54
C ALA A 133 31.70 1.66 6.43
N ARG A 134 30.46 1.20 6.29
CA ARG A 134 30.08 0.29 5.19
C ARG A 134 30.18 0.97 3.83
N ARG A 135 29.73 2.24 3.71
CA ARG A 135 29.86 3.02 2.45
C ARG A 135 31.32 3.19 2.05
N LEU A 136 32.21 3.33 3.03
CA LEU A 136 33.66 3.41 2.85
C LEU A 136 34.33 2.02 2.70
N ARG A 137 33.55 0.92 2.65
CA ARG A 137 34.02 -0.46 2.59
C ARG A 137 34.92 -0.90 3.76
N LEU A 138 34.87 -0.18 4.89
CA LEU A 138 35.66 -0.48 6.09
C LEU A 138 35.11 -1.62 6.93
N VAL A 139 33.82 -2.01 6.72
CA VAL A 139 33.17 -3.11 7.42
C VAL A 139 32.39 -3.99 6.42
N PRO A 140 32.29 -5.31 6.65
CA PRO A 140 31.53 -6.21 5.81
C PRO A 140 30.03 -5.96 5.97
N GLU A 141 29.23 -6.33 4.93
CA GLU A 141 27.76 -6.19 4.95
C GLU A 141 27.10 -6.92 6.12
N ARG A 142 27.64 -8.08 6.51
CA ARG A 142 27.14 -8.87 7.66
C ARG A 142 27.05 -8.06 8.96
N THR A 143 28.02 -7.16 9.21
CA THR A 143 28.04 -6.33 10.42
C THR A 143 26.90 -5.29 10.42
N LEU A 144 26.60 -4.71 9.26
CA LEU A 144 25.47 -3.80 9.10
C LEU A 144 24.14 -4.58 9.21
N GLU A 145 24.09 -5.79 8.66
CA GLU A 145 22.94 -6.68 8.73
C GLU A 145 22.62 -7.12 10.17
N GLU A 146 23.63 -7.47 10.95
CA GLU A 146 23.46 -7.79 12.38
C GLU A 146 22.94 -6.59 13.18
N ALA A 147 23.44 -5.39 12.88
CA ALA A 147 22.95 -4.17 13.51
C ALA A 147 21.49 -3.88 13.12
N ARG A 148 21.10 -4.13 11.87
CA ARG A 148 19.71 -4.03 11.39
C ARG A 148 18.81 -5.05 12.09
N ARG A 149 19.27 -6.29 12.29
CA ARG A 149 18.51 -7.33 13.01
C ARG A 149 18.28 -6.97 14.48
N ARG A 150 19.28 -6.38 15.14
CA ARG A 150 19.17 -5.96 16.56
C ARG A 150 18.24 -4.79 16.77
N HIS A 151 18.22 -3.83 15.84
CA HIS A 151 17.52 -2.54 15.98
C HIS A 151 16.38 -2.34 14.98
N GLY A 152 16.14 -3.30 14.07
CA GLY A 152 15.11 -3.25 13.05
C GLY A 152 13.71 -3.47 13.61
N SER A 153 12.70 -3.07 12.82
CA SER A 153 11.28 -3.35 13.08
C SER A 153 11.01 -4.85 13.17
N ALA A 154 9.82 -5.20 13.68
CA ALA A 154 9.34 -6.58 13.66
C ALA A 154 9.33 -7.14 12.22
N ASP A 155 8.86 -6.34 11.26
CA ASP A 155 8.83 -6.69 9.84
C ASP A 155 10.22 -7.00 9.28
N TYR A 156 11.23 -6.19 9.66
CA TYR A 156 12.60 -6.43 9.22
C TYR A 156 13.17 -7.75 9.76
N ARG A 157 12.83 -8.09 11.01
CA ARG A 157 13.26 -9.36 11.61
C ARG A 157 12.57 -10.57 11.00
N ALA A 158 11.28 -10.44 10.68
CA ALA A 158 10.48 -11.50 10.07
C ALA A 158 10.84 -11.72 8.60
N ALA A 159 11.16 -10.65 7.85
CA ALA A 159 11.52 -10.76 6.45
C ALA A 159 12.87 -11.46 6.23
N SER A 160 12.97 -12.24 5.16
CA SER A 160 14.20 -12.96 4.76
C SER A 160 14.42 -12.86 3.25
N GLY A 161 15.61 -13.24 2.78
CA GLY A 161 15.91 -13.32 1.35
C GLY A 161 15.59 -12.03 0.59
N VAL A 162 14.94 -12.18 -0.57
CA VAL A 162 14.53 -11.07 -1.43
C VAL A 162 13.56 -10.12 -0.75
N MET A 163 12.64 -10.64 0.08
CA MET A 163 11.65 -9.83 0.78
C MET A 163 12.26 -8.84 1.78
N ARG A 164 13.37 -9.19 2.42
CA ARG A 164 14.10 -8.24 3.28
C ARG A 164 14.73 -7.11 2.46
N GLN A 165 15.23 -7.42 1.27
CA GLN A 165 15.78 -6.41 0.37
C GLN A 165 14.68 -5.47 -0.16
N VAL A 166 13.51 -6.02 -0.49
CA VAL A 166 12.31 -5.26 -0.84
C VAL A 166 11.94 -4.29 0.29
N LEU A 167 11.83 -4.78 1.54
CA LEU A 167 11.49 -3.94 2.70
C LEU A 167 12.46 -2.78 2.87
N VAL A 168 13.77 -3.02 2.72
CA VAL A 168 14.80 -1.98 2.82
C VAL A 168 14.61 -0.91 1.74
N ARG A 169 14.23 -1.29 0.53
CA ARG A 169 13.93 -0.34 -0.56
C ARG A 169 12.69 0.49 -0.23
N VAL A 170 11.56 -0.16 0.02
CA VAL A 170 10.26 0.53 0.18
C VAL A 170 10.22 1.46 1.40
N VAL A 171 10.89 1.11 2.50
CA VAL A 171 11.00 2.01 3.66
C VAL A 171 11.75 3.31 3.32
N GLY A 172 12.60 3.26 2.29
CA GLY A 172 13.35 4.42 1.79
C GLY A 172 12.59 5.32 0.83
N GLU A 173 11.43 4.95 0.34
CA GLU A 173 10.68 5.67 -0.71
C GLU A 173 9.85 6.84 -0.15
N SER A 174 9.52 7.77 -1.02
CA SER A 174 8.64 8.92 -0.80
C SER A 174 7.91 9.19 -2.11
N TYR A 175 6.68 9.70 -2.04
CA TYR A 175 5.75 9.67 -3.17
C TYR A 175 5.23 11.06 -3.54
N GLU A 176 5.93 12.14 -3.19
CA GLU A 176 5.49 13.52 -3.44
C GLU A 176 5.24 13.78 -4.93
N GLU A 177 6.14 13.31 -5.80
CA GLU A 177 6.02 13.47 -7.24
C GLU A 177 4.83 12.68 -7.80
N GLN A 178 4.64 11.43 -7.33
CA GLN A 178 3.54 10.58 -7.74
C GLN A 178 2.19 11.16 -7.30
N LEU A 179 2.10 11.67 -6.06
CA LEU A 179 0.88 12.29 -5.54
C LEU A 179 0.47 13.52 -6.38
N ALA A 180 1.44 14.35 -6.78
CA ALA A 180 1.19 15.51 -7.64
C ALA A 180 0.77 15.12 -9.07
N ALA A 181 1.19 13.94 -9.55
CA ALA A 181 0.88 13.42 -10.88
C ALA A 181 -0.44 12.64 -10.95
N LEU A 182 -1.11 12.37 -9.81
CA LEU A 182 -2.38 11.65 -9.81
C LEU A 182 -3.46 12.42 -10.59
N ALA A 183 -4.08 11.74 -11.57
CA ALA A 183 -5.17 12.26 -12.38
C ALA A 183 -6.56 11.93 -11.83
N CYS A 184 -6.66 10.91 -10.98
CA CYS A 184 -7.92 10.44 -10.39
C CYS A 184 -8.17 11.04 -9.00
N PRO A 185 -9.42 11.05 -8.50
CA PRO A 185 -9.74 11.39 -7.13
C PRO A 185 -9.06 10.45 -6.13
N VAL A 186 -8.66 10.98 -4.96
CA VAL A 186 -8.03 10.24 -3.88
C VAL A 186 -8.76 10.48 -2.57
N HIS A 187 -9.19 9.42 -1.91
CA HIS A 187 -9.76 9.48 -0.57
C HIS A 187 -8.77 8.87 0.43
N LEU A 188 -8.22 9.69 1.31
CA LEU A 188 -7.36 9.26 2.42
C LEU A 188 -8.24 8.91 3.62
N VAL A 189 -8.11 7.69 4.17
CA VAL A 189 -8.83 7.24 5.36
C VAL A 189 -7.81 6.89 6.44
N TRP A 190 -7.89 7.56 7.60
CA TRP A 190 -6.82 7.48 8.59
C TRP A 190 -7.32 7.42 10.01
N GLY A 191 -6.67 6.59 10.82
CA GLY A 191 -6.88 6.61 12.27
C GLY A 191 -6.14 7.77 12.93
N GLU A 192 -6.79 8.50 13.82
CA GLU A 192 -6.16 9.58 14.60
C GLU A 192 -5.07 9.06 15.54
N ASP A 193 -5.23 7.81 16.01
CA ASP A 193 -4.28 7.13 16.90
C ASP A 193 -3.22 6.30 16.15
N ASP A 194 -3.07 6.49 14.83
CA ASP A 194 -2.04 5.79 14.05
C ASP A 194 -0.63 6.24 14.47
N ARG A 195 0.06 5.35 15.20
CA ARG A 195 1.44 5.55 15.67
C ARG A 195 2.49 4.98 14.72
N VAL A 196 2.07 4.23 13.71
CA VAL A 196 2.94 3.67 12.67
C VAL A 196 3.14 4.69 11.56
N VAL A 197 2.03 5.26 11.07
CA VAL A 197 2.01 6.33 10.08
C VAL A 197 1.16 7.47 10.62
N PRO A 198 1.75 8.46 11.28
CA PRO A 198 0.99 9.54 11.93
C PRO A 198 0.05 10.29 10.98
N PRO A 199 -1.14 10.75 11.43
CA PRO A 199 -2.12 11.47 10.59
C PRO A 199 -1.55 12.70 9.88
N ALA A 200 -0.51 13.31 10.42
CA ALA A 200 0.21 14.40 9.78
C ALA A 200 0.78 14.02 8.39
N VAL A 201 1.03 12.72 8.14
CA VAL A 201 1.41 12.22 6.80
C VAL A 201 0.26 12.39 5.83
N ALA A 202 -0.96 12.01 6.23
CA ALA A 202 -2.16 12.19 5.40
C ALA A 202 -2.46 13.67 5.13
N THR A 203 -2.39 14.51 6.17
CA THR A 203 -2.58 15.97 6.04
C THR A 203 -1.56 16.56 5.06
N ARG A 204 -0.29 16.17 5.17
CA ARG A 204 0.74 16.63 4.23
C ARG A 204 0.52 16.09 2.81
N ALA A 205 0.19 14.80 2.67
CA ALA A 205 -0.09 14.20 1.36
C ALA A 205 -1.26 14.90 0.66
N LEU A 206 -2.32 15.23 1.41
CA LEU A 206 -3.49 15.94 0.88
C LEU A 206 -3.12 17.27 0.21
N THR A 207 -2.11 18.00 0.69
CA THR A 207 -1.65 19.24 0.08
C THR A 207 -0.98 19.06 -1.29
N LEU A 208 -0.61 17.83 -1.65
CA LEU A 208 0.04 17.48 -2.92
C LEU A 208 -0.94 16.87 -3.93
N ILE A 209 -2.10 16.42 -3.47
CA ILE A 209 -3.11 15.75 -4.28
C ILE A 209 -4.06 16.80 -4.86
N ARG A 210 -4.26 16.79 -6.19
CA ARG A 210 -5.11 17.75 -6.87
C ARG A 210 -6.60 17.60 -6.50
N SER A 211 -7.10 16.37 -6.42
CA SER A 211 -8.48 16.05 -6.06
C SER A 211 -8.46 15.05 -4.88
N GLY A 212 -8.33 15.59 -3.67
CA GLY A 212 -8.15 14.80 -2.46
C GLY A 212 -9.24 15.06 -1.41
N LYS A 213 -9.61 14.00 -0.68
CA LYS A 213 -10.46 14.03 0.52
C LYS A 213 -9.73 13.29 1.65
N LEU A 214 -9.90 13.75 2.89
CA LEU A 214 -9.35 13.11 4.08
C LEU A 214 -10.47 12.83 5.08
N THR A 215 -10.55 11.59 5.54
CA THR A 215 -11.38 11.17 6.66
C THR A 215 -10.46 10.73 7.80
N LEU A 216 -10.59 11.40 8.96
CA LEU A 216 -9.90 11.04 10.19
C LEU A 216 -10.87 10.33 11.13
N LEU A 217 -10.40 9.26 11.78
CA LEU A 217 -11.21 8.38 12.62
C LEU A 217 -10.70 8.41 14.06
N PRO A 218 -11.44 9.04 14.99
CA PRO A 218 -11.07 9.05 16.40
C PRO A 218 -11.01 7.63 16.98
N GLY A 219 -10.00 7.36 17.81
CA GLY A 219 -9.83 6.06 18.47
C GLY A 219 -9.36 4.91 17.58
N VAL A 220 -9.10 5.16 16.31
CA VAL A 220 -8.65 4.16 15.34
C VAL A 220 -7.13 4.27 15.16
N GLY A 221 -6.44 3.13 15.15
CA GLY A 221 -4.99 3.03 14.92
C GLY A 221 -4.63 2.81 13.45
N HIS A 222 -3.48 2.13 13.23
CA HIS A 222 -2.95 1.88 11.88
C HIS A 222 -3.82 0.94 11.04
N ASP A 223 -4.45 -0.05 11.68
CA ASP A 223 -5.22 -1.10 11.01
C ASP A 223 -6.66 -0.65 10.69
N VAL A 224 -6.80 0.48 10.00
CA VAL A 224 -8.11 1.09 9.67
C VAL A 224 -9.05 0.10 8.98
N ILE A 225 -8.52 -0.73 8.08
CA ILE A 225 -9.32 -1.70 7.29
C ILE A 225 -9.97 -2.80 8.13
N THR A 226 -9.46 -3.06 9.33
CA THR A 226 -10.00 -4.06 10.27
C THR A 226 -10.73 -3.42 11.44
N GLN A 227 -10.36 -2.19 11.83
CA GLN A 227 -10.98 -1.48 12.96
C GLN A 227 -12.24 -0.69 12.57
N ALA A 228 -12.30 -0.23 11.29
CA ALA A 228 -13.42 0.55 10.76
C ALA A 228 -13.69 0.17 9.28
N PRO A 229 -13.94 -1.13 8.97
CA PRO A 229 -14.12 -1.59 7.61
C PRO A 229 -15.30 -0.93 6.89
N GLU A 230 -16.36 -0.57 7.63
CA GLU A 230 -17.55 0.11 7.11
C GLU A 230 -17.23 1.52 6.59
N VAL A 231 -16.29 2.24 7.21
CA VAL A 231 -15.87 3.57 6.75
C VAL A 231 -15.03 3.45 5.47
N VAL A 232 -14.15 2.45 5.40
CA VAL A 232 -13.39 2.18 4.19
C VAL A 232 -14.30 1.74 3.05
N ALA A 233 -15.30 0.89 3.33
CA ALA A 233 -16.30 0.46 2.35
C ALA A 233 -17.14 1.64 1.83
N ALA A 234 -17.56 2.54 2.72
CA ALA A 234 -18.27 3.76 2.34
C ALA A 234 -17.41 4.66 1.44
N ALA A 235 -16.13 4.84 1.79
CA ALA A 235 -15.18 5.60 0.98
C ALA A 235 -14.99 5.00 -0.42
N VAL A 236 -14.95 3.67 -0.54
CA VAL A 236 -14.91 2.97 -1.83
C VAL A 236 -16.22 3.20 -2.59
N GLY A 237 -17.37 3.08 -1.92
CA GLY A 237 -18.70 3.26 -2.49
C GLY A 237 -18.92 4.63 -3.14
N GLU A 238 -18.33 5.70 -2.57
CA GLU A 238 -18.41 7.07 -3.12
C GLU A 238 -17.82 7.17 -4.55
N HIS A 239 -16.95 6.24 -4.93
CA HIS A 239 -16.25 6.26 -6.22
C HIS A 239 -16.71 5.15 -7.18
N LEU A 240 -17.61 4.27 -6.74
CA LEU A 240 -18.18 3.27 -7.64
C LEU A 240 -19.06 3.93 -8.71
N PRO A 241 -19.15 3.35 -9.93
CA PRO A 241 -20.16 3.78 -10.88
C PRO A 241 -21.54 3.63 -10.24
N GLY A 242 -22.37 4.63 -10.41
CA GLY A 242 -23.79 4.52 -10.03
C GLY A 242 -24.42 3.28 -10.64
N PRO A 243 -25.53 2.76 -10.11
CA PRO A 243 -26.28 1.71 -10.79
C PRO A 243 -26.48 2.16 -12.23
N ALA A 244 -26.17 1.27 -13.19
CA ALA A 244 -26.38 1.56 -14.60
C ALA A 244 -27.85 2.01 -14.73
N GLY A 245 -28.02 3.33 -14.88
CA GLY A 245 -29.36 3.86 -15.16
C GLY A 245 -29.84 3.21 -16.43
N ASP A 246 -31.03 2.66 -16.40
CA ASP A 246 -31.73 2.18 -17.59
C ASP A 246 -31.54 3.24 -18.69
N ALA A 247 -30.70 2.88 -19.66
CA ALA A 247 -30.64 3.63 -20.92
C ALA A 247 -31.97 3.38 -21.61
N SER A 248 -32.89 4.32 -21.40
CA SER A 248 -34.18 4.42 -22.10
C SER A 248 -33.94 4.79 -23.54
#